data_81ec54a0c2bef3d89d7337f19edb7cde
#
_entry.id   81ec54a0c2bef3d89d7337f19edb7cde
#
_cell.length_a   1.000
_cell.length_b   1.000
_cell.length_c   1.000
_cell.angle_alpha   90.00
_cell.angle_beta   90.00
_cell.angle_gamma   90.00
#
_symmetry.space_group_name_H-M   'P 1'
#
loop_
_entity.id
_entity.type
_entity.pdbx_description
1 polymer ?
#
loop_
_entity_poly.entity_id
_entity_poly.type
_entity_poly.pdbx_seq_one_letter_code
_entity_poly.pdbx_strand_id
1 'polypeptide(L)'
;MKAYFIILTALFSSCVSNHYDRTESFTFSWKIGDFDQASQEIEKLAESGPKRDRMLYRMEEGAIKRLQNDFEGSIRAFSLAGDYYEKWFGVHLQSQTKISEELGSTIGSQEWKPYKSRVYERVMLRVYQALNYLQLGKEGQARAEIFKIRQAVSDAKDIWQKELDAARIMMREKSMDLDNGLENQMEGSLYEDLLQARSLVPSNLPDFVNPAAIYLEALFFLHGTNEKSDLEKARFSLRELYGIYPANPFIQEDYQQAIKNRSSKIPTTYIFFETGRAPVRREKRYDIPLVFFSATSRIPYAGIAFPHLVTNHNYLSSLEVFNGSEKSLTLPLADFDAIVANEFTKNFPIELTKAILGSVSKGALQYIATNAVRDESEEVRAVTGVGVGALAQGLTQSDWRSWTTLPKQIQFCKIPSPASRELTLRGVGTKLRESIILKPATINLIWIRSISAQTPLRVVNQFVLKP
;
A
#
# COMPACT_ATOMS: atom_id res chain seq x y z
N MET A 1 21.87 -19.41 -41.55
CA MET A 1 21.40 -19.58 -40.15
C MET A 1 22.24 -18.82 -39.14
N LYS A 2 23.57 -18.74 -39.20
CA LYS A 2 24.40 -18.02 -38.22
C LYS A 2 24.09 -16.51 -38.06
N ALA A 3 23.73 -15.79 -39.12
CA ALA A 3 23.44 -14.35 -39.08
C ALA A 3 22.09 -14.01 -38.41
N TYR A 4 21.06 -14.87 -38.53
CA TYR A 4 19.76 -14.65 -37.89
C TYR A 4 19.79 -14.85 -36.37
N PHE A 5 20.71 -15.67 -35.85
CA PHE A 5 20.84 -15.92 -34.42
C PHE A 5 21.54 -14.76 -33.70
N ILE A 6 22.50 -14.09 -34.35
CA ILE A 6 23.18 -12.90 -33.79
C ILE A 6 22.24 -11.69 -33.75
N ILE A 7 21.33 -11.54 -34.73
CA ILE A 7 20.34 -10.49 -34.75
C ILE A 7 19.27 -10.71 -33.64
N LEU A 8 18.91 -11.96 -33.36
CA LEU A 8 17.95 -12.27 -32.29
C LEU A 8 18.53 -11.98 -30.90
N THR A 9 19.83 -12.23 -30.67
CA THR A 9 20.49 -11.91 -29.39
C THR A 9 20.70 -10.40 -29.18
N ALA A 10 20.95 -9.64 -30.26
CA ALA A 10 21.09 -8.18 -30.18
C ALA A 10 19.76 -7.43 -29.87
N LEU A 11 18.61 -8.02 -30.22
CA LEU A 11 17.28 -7.45 -29.92
C LEU A 11 16.87 -7.61 -28.43
N PHE A 12 17.51 -8.52 -27.70
CA PHE A 12 17.25 -8.72 -26.25
C PHE A 12 18.12 -7.87 -25.32
N SER A 13 19.07 -7.10 -25.87
CA SER A 13 19.94 -6.19 -25.10
C SER A 13 19.30 -4.82 -24.83
N SER A 14 18.00 -4.61 -25.14
CA SER A 14 17.32 -3.43 -24.64
C SER A 14 17.22 -3.56 -23.13
N CYS A 15 17.92 -2.70 -22.39
CA CYS A 15 17.74 -2.54 -20.95
C CYS A 15 16.25 -2.38 -20.67
N VAL A 16 15.58 -3.47 -20.28
CA VAL A 16 14.20 -3.39 -19.82
C VAL A 16 14.25 -2.66 -18.47
N SER A 17 14.08 -1.34 -18.51
CA SER A 17 14.03 -0.55 -17.30
C SER A 17 12.88 -1.06 -16.42
N ASN A 18 13.17 -1.34 -15.16
CA ASN A 18 12.17 -1.74 -14.19
C ASN A 18 11.29 -0.52 -13.77
N HIS A 19 10.27 -0.76 -12.95
CA HIS A 19 9.37 0.31 -12.51
C HIS A 19 10.12 1.44 -11.78
N TYR A 20 11.07 1.11 -10.90
CA TYR A 20 11.78 2.11 -10.10
C TYR A 20 12.76 2.93 -10.93
N ASP A 21 13.40 2.35 -11.94
CA ASP A 21 14.26 3.10 -12.88
C ASP A 21 13.41 4.15 -13.62
N ARG A 22 12.19 3.79 -14.04
CA ARG A 22 11.28 4.71 -14.73
C ARG A 22 10.74 5.81 -13.83
N THR A 23 10.58 5.54 -12.53
CA THR A 23 10.04 6.49 -11.55
C THR A 23 11.13 7.18 -10.73
N GLU A 24 12.41 7.02 -11.05
CA GLU A 24 13.52 7.58 -10.29
C GLU A 24 13.45 9.09 -10.20
N SER A 25 13.27 9.77 -11.35
CA SER A 25 13.16 11.23 -11.44
C SER A 25 11.97 11.75 -10.64
N PHE A 26 10.78 11.17 -10.85
CA PHE A 26 9.59 11.45 -10.04
C PHE A 26 9.85 11.29 -8.54
N THR A 27 10.46 10.16 -8.16
CA THR A 27 10.74 9.85 -6.75
C THR A 27 11.72 10.85 -6.14
N PHE A 28 12.69 11.32 -6.92
CA PHE A 28 13.63 12.35 -6.47
C PHE A 28 12.93 13.68 -6.24
N SER A 29 12.20 14.19 -7.24
CA SER A 29 11.45 15.46 -7.16
C SER A 29 10.43 15.43 -6.00
N TRP A 30 9.72 14.32 -5.84
CA TRP A 30 8.85 14.08 -4.69
C TRP A 30 9.57 14.20 -3.34
N LYS A 31 10.72 13.54 -3.18
CA LYS A 31 11.46 13.51 -1.90
C LYS A 31 11.99 14.86 -1.47
N ILE A 32 12.33 15.72 -2.42
CA ILE A 32 12.81 17.08 -2.12
C ILE A 32 11.66 18.10 -1.99
N GLY A 33 10.43 17.71 -2.29
CA GLY A 33 9.24 18.56 -2.19
C GLY A 33 9.00 19.44 -3.42
N ASP A 34 9.64 19.15 -4.55
CA ASP A 34 9.36 19.78 -5.85
C ASP A 34 8.14 19.09 -6.48
N PHE A 35 6.94 19.53 -6.05
CA PHE A 35 5.69 18.93 -6.48
C PHE A 35 5.33 19.25 -7.92
N ASP A 36 5.81 20.36 -8.45
CA ASP A 36 5.51 20.76 -9.84
C ASP A 36 6.28 19.88 -10.82
N GLN A 37 7.56 19.65 -10.56
CA GLN A 37 8.35 18.71 -11.34
C GLN A 37 7.84 17.27 -11.16
N ALA A 38 7.54 16.85 -9.93
CA ALA A 38 6.98 15.53 -9.65
C ALA A 38 5.65 15.29 -10.39
N SER A 39 4.76 16.30 -10.46
CA SER A 39 3.49 16.22 -11.19
C SER A 39 3.72 15.99 -12.69
N GLN A 40 4.59 16.79 -13.32
CA GLN A 40 4.90 16.66 -14.74
C GLN A 40 5.43 15.27 -15.10
N GLU A 41 6.34 14.75 -14.27
CA GLU A 41 6.97 13.45 -14.51
C GLU A 41 5.99 12.29 -14.35
N ILE A 42 5.15 12.31 -13.30
CA ILE A 42 4.19 11.23 -13.07
C ILE A 42 3.03 11.27 -14.05
N GLU A 43 2.55 12.46 -14.47
CA GLU A 43 1.54 12.62 -15.52
C GLU A 43 2.03 12.02 -16.84
N LYS A 44 3.28 12.32 -17.25
CA LYS A 44 3.89 11.75 -18.44
C LYS A 44 3.94 10.22 -18.37
N LEU A 45 4.31 9.64 -17.21
CA LEU A 45 4.31 8.20 -17.01
C LEU A 45 2.90 7.61 -17.04
N ALA A 46 1.92 8.30 -16.45
CA ALA A 46 0.53 7.86 -16.44
C ALA A 46 -0.11 7.84 -17.84
N GLU A 47 0.34 8.72 -18.75
CA GLU A 47 -0.16 8.80 -20.13
C GLU A 47 0.59 7.87 -21.08
N SER A 48 1.91 7.92 -21.07
CA SER A 48 2.78 7.27 -22.07
C SER A 48 3.56 6.06 -21.55
N GLY A 49 3.60 5.85 -20.23
CA GLY A 49 4.29 4.71 -19.61
C GLY A 49 3.62 3.36 -19.85
N PRO A 50 4.25 2.26 -19.38
CA PRO A 50 3.72 0.91 -19.53
C PRO A 50 2.29 0.78 -19.00
N LYS A 51 1.39 0.23 -19.82
CA LYS A 51 -0.03 0.06 -19.45
C LYS A 51 -0.22 -0.74 -18.17
N ARG A 52 0.68 -1.69 -17.89
CA ARG A 52 0.66 -2.52 -16.68
C ARG A 52 0.86 -1.72 -15.37
N ASP A 53 1.52 -0.55 -15.44
CA ASP A 53 1.83 0.29 -14.28
C ASP A 53 0.89 1.50 -14.16
N ARG A 54 -0.02 1.72 -15.11
CA ARG A 54 -0.87 2.92 -15.16
C ARG A 54 -1.71 3.15 -13.91
N MET A 55 -2.22 2.10 -13.31
CA MET A 55 -2.95 2.19 -12.05
C MET A 55 -2.09 2.85 -10.97
N LEU A 56 -0.86 2.37 -10.80
CA LEU A 56 0.08 2.91 -9.81
C LEU A 56 0.46 4.36 -10.13
N TYR A 57 0.76 4.67 -11.40
CA TYR A 57 1.05 6.04 -11.81
C TYR A 57 -0.12 6.99 -11.53
N ARG A 58 -1.38 6.56 -11.76
CA ARG A 58 -2.56 7.37 -11.44
C ARG A 58 -2.77 7.55 -9.93
N MET A 59 -2.38 6.58 -9.09
CA MET A 59 -2.40 6.75 -7.63
C MET A 59 -1.34 7.76 -7.17
N GLU A 60 -0.12 7.70 -7.72
CA GLU A 60 0.93 8.68 -7.44
C GLU A 60 0.54 10.09 -7.91
N GLU A 61 0.01 10.22 -9.13
CA GLU A 61 -0.51 11.47 -9.68
C GLU A 61 -1.58 12.09 -8.78
N GLY A 62 -2.57 11.30 -8.37
CA GLY A 62 -3.63 11.76 -7.48
C GLY A 62 -3.10 12.30 -6.15
N ALA A 63 -2.08 11.65 -5.57
CA ALA A 63 -1.46 12.11 -4.34
C ALA A 63 -0.71 13.44 -4.53
N ILE A 64 0.02 13.62 -5.64
CA ILE A 64 0.75 14.87 -5.93
C ILE A 64 -0.23 16.02 -6.17
N LYS A 65 -1.25 15.84 -7.02
CA LYS A 65 -2.27 16.84 -7.30
C LYS A 65 -2.98 17.33 -6.05
N ARG A 66 -3.27 16.40 -5.12
CA ARG A 66 -3.83 16.74 -3.80
C ARG A 66 -2.91 17.70 -3.03
N LEU A 67 -1.59 17.48 -3.06
CA LEU A 67 -0.61 18.35 -2.41
C LEU A 67 -0.45 19.71 -3.09
N GLN A 68 -0.76 19.81 -4.38
CA GLN A 68 -0.82 21.06 -5.13
C GLN A 68 -2.16 21.80 -4.96
N ASN A 69 -3.12 21.24 -4.15
CA ASN A 69 -4.50 21.71 -3.99
C ASN A 69 -5.34 21.61 -5.30
N ASP A 70 -4.89 20.82 -6.28
CA ASP A 70 -5.71 20.43 -7.44
C ASP A 70 -6.57 19.22 -7.07
N PHE A 71 -7.60 19.46 -6.26
CA PHE A 71 -8.47 18.40 -5.75
C PHE A 71 -9.30 17.73 -6.85
N GLU A 72 -9.69 18.47 -7.86
CA GLU A 72 -10.44 17.91 -9.00
C GLU A 72 -9.56 17.03 -9.88
N GLY A 73 -8.31 17.46 -10.17
CA GLY A 73 -7.31 16.65 -10.83
C GLY A 73 -6.97 15.39 -10.05
N SER A 74 -6.81 15.52 -8.74
CA SER A 74 -6.60 14.39 -7.85
C SER A 74 -7.76 13.37 -7.89
N ILE A 75 -9.02 13.84 -7.85
CA ILE A 75 -10.20 12.98 -7.97
C ILE A 75 -10.20 12.26 -9.32
N ARG A 76 -9.92 12.94 -10.42
CA ARG A 76 -9.84 12.32 -11.75
C ARG A 76 -8.79 11.21 -11.81
N ALA A 77 -7.59 11.48 -11.30
CA ALA A 77 -6.49 10.52 -11.28
C ALA A 77 -6.85 9.28 -10.45
N PHE A 78 -7.39 9.44 -9.24
CA PHE A 78 -7.82 8.34 -8.39
C PHE A 78 -9.00 7.56 -8.98
N SER A 79 -9.94 8.23 -9.67
CA SER A 79 -11.04 7.56 -10.35
C SER A 79 -10.53 6.66 -11.47
N LEU A 80 -9.59 7.14 -12.29
CA LEU A 80 -8.93 6.34 -13.32
C LEU A 80 -8.17 5.14 -12.73
N ALA A 81 -7.50 5.32 -11.58
CA ALA A 81 -6.86 4.20 -10.87
C ALA A 81 -7.89 3.15 -10.44
N GLY A 82 -9.03 3.59 -9.91
CA GLY A 82 -10.15 2.71 -9.56
C GLY A 82 -10.72 1.95 -10.76
N ASP A 83 -10.90 2.63 -11.90
CA ASP A 83 -11.39 2.01 -13.14
C ASP A 83 -10.42 0.95 -13.68
N TYR A 84 -9.09 1.19 -13.57
CA TYR A 84 -8.09 0.17 -13.90
C TYR A 84 -8.20 -1.05 -12.97
N TYR A 85 -8.43 -0.84 -11.68
CA TYR A 85 -8.63 -1.94 -10.73
C TYR A 85 -9.85 -2.78 -11.11
N GLU A 86 -10.99 -2.15 -11.32
CA GLU A 86 -12.23 -2.84 -11.69
C GLU A 86 -12.09 -3.59 -13.03
N LYS A 87 -11.47 -2.95 -14.01
CA LYS A 87 -11.25 -3.56 -15.33
C LYS A 87 -10.39 -4.83 -15.28
N TRP A 88 -9.32 -4.82 -14.48
CA TRP A 88 -8.36 -5.92 -14.45
C TRP A 88 -8.67 -6.97 -13.38
N PHE A 89 -9.28 -6.57 -12.27
CA PHE A 89 -9.46 -7.41 -11.09
C PHE A 89 -10.92 -7.53 -10.62
N GLY A 90 -11.79 -6.55 -10.87
CA GLY A 90 -13.15 -6.51 -10.33
C GLY A 90 -14.02 -7.71 -10.75
N VAL A 91 -14.01 -8.06 -12.04
CA VAL A 91 -14.78 -9.20 -12.57
C VAL A 91 -14.09 -10.55 -12.29
N HIS A 92 -12.77 -10.55 -12.12
CA HIS A 92 -11.96 -11.76 -11.96
C HIS A 92 -11.95 -12.32 -10.53
N LEU A 93 -12.26 -11.48 -9.54
CA LEU A 93 -12.21 -11.87 -8.13
C LEU A 93 -13.41 -12.71 -7.67
N GLN A 94 -14.45 -12.87 -8.51
CA GLN A 94 -15.67 -13.54 -8.11
C GLN A 94 -15.67 -15.07 -8.35
N SER A 95 -14.81 -15.62 -9.20
CA SER A 95 -14.76 -17.06 -9.43
C SER A 95 -13.46 -17.71 -8.97
N GLN A 96 -13.58 -18.84 -8.27
CA GLN A 96 -12.44 -19.63 -7.78
C GLN A 96 -11.54 -20.14 -8.92
N THR A 97 -12.13 -20.44 -10.08
CA THR A 97 -11.41 -20.88 -11.28
C THR A 97 -10.43 -19.82 -11.79
N LYS A 98 -10.84 -18.54 -11.79
CA LYS A 98 -9.98 -17.44 -12.27
C LYS A 98 -8.87 -17.10 -11.28
N ILE A 99 -9.11 -17.25 -9.98
CA ILE A 99 -8.07 -17.12 -8.95
C ILE A 99 -7.00 -18.19 -9.17
N SER A 100 -7.39 -19.43 -9.43
CA SER A 100 -6.48 -20.52 -9.73
C SER A 100 -5.70 -20.29 -11.03
N GLU A 101 -6.35 -19.76 -12.06
CA GLU A 101 -5.68 -19.37 -13.33
C GLU A 101 -4.69 -18.22 -13.13
N GLU A 102 -5.01 -17.22 -12.33
CA GLU A 102 -4.10 -16.11 -11.99
C GLU A 102 -2.89 -16.59 -11.20
N LEU A 103 -3.09 -17.48 -10.23
CA LEU A 103 -2.01 -18.12 -9.48
C LEU A 103 -1.18 -19.04 -10.39
N GLY A 104 -1.81 -19.83 -11.26
CA GLY A 104 -1.17 -20.78 -12.17
C GLY A 104 -0.40 -20.12 -13.32
N SER A 105 -0.79 -18.92 -13.74
CA SER A 105 -0.09 -18.15 -14.77
C SER A 105 1.26 -17.57 -14.30
N THR A 106 1.92 -18.23 -13.34
CA THR A 106 3.19 -17.81 -12.72
C THR A 106 4.43 -18.03 -13.62
N ILE A 107 4.24 -18.54 -14.85
CA ILE A 107 5.32 -18.60 -15.84
C ILE A 107 5.56 -17.18 -16.38
N GLY A 108 6.32 -16.38 -15.65
CA GLY A 108 6.67 -15.01 -16.02
C GLY A 108 6.99 -14.14 -14.80
N SER A 109 7.68 -13.03 -15.02
CA SER A 109 7.93 -12.04 -13.98
C SER A 109 6.62 -11.44 -13.50
N GLN A 110 6.41 -11.39 -12.19
CA GLN A 110 5.24 -10.75 -11.59
C GLN A 110 5.17 -9.24 -11.94
N GLU A 111 6.33 -8.60 -12.10
CA GLU A 111 6.43 -7.20 -12.52
C GLU A 111 5.85 -6.97 -13.94
N TRP A 112 5.76 -7.99 -14.79
CA TRP A 112 5.23 -7.86 -16.15
C TRP A 112 3.69 -7.93 -16.20
N LYS A 113 3.07 -8.34 -15.11
CA LYS A 113 1.59 -8.33 -14.97
C LYS A 113 1.07 -6.93 -14.65
N PRO A 114 -0.20 -6.65 -14.94
CA PRO A 114 -0.84 -5.44 -14.46
C PRO A 114 -0.67 -5.29 -12.95
N TYR A 115 -0.34 -4.08 -12.49
CA TYR A 115 -0.19 -3.81 -11.08
C TYR A 115 -1.52 -4.04 -10.34
N LYS A 116 -1.50 -4.92 -9.35
CA LYS A 116 -2.63 -5.18 -8.44
C LYS A 116 -2.39 -4.41 -7.15
N SER A 117 -3.16 -3.34 -6.93
CA SER A 117 -3.01 -2.54 -5.72
C SER A 117 -3.28 -3.37 -4.47
N ARG A 118 -2.51 -3.09 -3.43
CA ARG A 118 -2.67 -3.68 -2.11
C ARG A 118 -3.94 -3.16 -1.43
N VAL A 119 -4.42 -3.84 -0.40
CA VAL A 119 -5.64 -3.42 0.30
C VAL A 119 -5.46 -2.06 0.96
N TYR A 120 -4.32 -1.85 1.66
CA TYR A 120 -4.01 -0.58 2.29
C TYR A 120 -3.95 0.59 1.29
N GLU A 121 -3.50 0.33 0.06
CA GLU A 121 -3.46 1.34 -1.01
C GLU A 121 -4.87 1.70 -1.49
N ARG A 122 -5.74 0.69 -1.70
CA ARG A 122 -7.14 0.93 -2.07
C ARG A 122 -7.90 1.69 -0.99
N VAL A 123 -7.69 1.34 0.28
CA VAL A 123 -8.27 2.06 1.42
C VAL A 123 -7.81 3.51 1.41
N MET A 124 -6.51 3.78 1.25
CA MET A 124 -5.99 5.15 1.21
C MET A 124 -6.46 5.95 0.00
N LEU A 125 -6.61 5.32 -1.15
CA LEU A 125 -7.21 5.95 -2.33
C LEU A 125 -8.61 6.47 -1.99
N ARG A 126 -9.45 5.65 -1.32
CA ARG A 126 -10.80 6.05 -0.90
C ARG A 126 -10.78 7.15 0.15
N VAL A 127 -9.86 7.07 1.12
CA VAL A 127 -9.64 8.14 2.12
C VAL A 127 -9.32 9.47 1.43
N TYR A 128 -8.37 9.48 0.51
CA TYR A 128 -7.98 10.70 -0.20
C TYR A 128 -9.09 11.24 -1.10
N GLN A 129 -9.85 10.37 -1.77
CA GLN A 129 -11.03 10.81 -2.53
C GLN A 129 -12.09 11.43 -1.61
N ALA A 130 -12.40 10.80 -0.47
CA ALA A 130 -13.35 11.34 0.50
C ALA A 130 -12.91 12.72 1.01
N LEU A 131 -11.63 12.89 1.37
CA LEU A 131 -11.07 14.17 1.80
C LEU A 131 -11.15 15.24 0.71
N ASN A 132 -10.86 14.90 -0.54
CA ASN A 132 -10.98 15.81 -1.68
C ASN A 132 -12.43 16.25 -1.91
N TYR A 133 -13.38 15.32 -1.83
CA TYR A 133 -14.81 15.64 -1.95
C TYR A 133 -15.29 16.53 -0.80
N LEU A 134 -14.88 16.26 0.44
CA LEU A 134 -15.19 17.12 1.60
C LEU A 134 -14.59 18.52 1.44
N GLN A 135 -13.37 18.63 0.92
CA GLN A 135 -12.73 19.91 0.62
C GLN A 135 -13.54 20.74 -0.39
N LEU A 136 -14.16 20.07 -1.36
CA LEU A 136 -15.01 20.68 -2.41
C LEU A 136 -16.48 20.86 -1.98
N GLY A 137 -16.84 20.52 -0.74
CA GLY A 137 -18.23 20.58 -0.25
C GLY A 137 -19.16 19.54 -0.88
N LYS A 138 -18.62 18.46 -1.47
CA LYS A 138 -19.36 17.38 -2.14
C LYS A 138 -19.62 16.21 -1.17
N GLU A 139 -20.42 16.44 -0.13
CA GLU A 139 -20.63 15.50 0.98
C GLU A 139 -21.21 14.14 0.53
N GLY A 140 -22.13 14.13 -0.44
CA GLY A 140 -22.73 12.88 -0.96
C GLY A 140 -21.68 11.96 -1.60
N GLN A 141 -20.75 12.53 -2.38
CA GLN A 141 -19.65 11.80 -2.98
C GLN A 141 -18.64 11.32 -1.93
N ALA A 142 -18.34 12.18 -0.94
CA ALA A 142 -17.48 11.80 0.19
C ALA A 142 -18.07 10.60 0.96
N ARG A 143 -19.39 10.63 1.24
CA ARG A 143 -20.11 9.53 1.88
C ARG A 143 -19.98 8.21 1.08
N ALA A 144 -20.12 8.28 -0.24
CA ALA A 144 -19.96 7.11 -1.10
C ALA A 144 -18.54 6.52 -1.02
N GLU A 145 -17.50 7.35 -1.02
CA GLU A 145 -16.12 6.87 -0.88
C GLU A 145 -15.86 6.27 0.52
N ILE A 146 -16.43 6.84 1.58
CA ILE A 146 -16.34 6.32 2.94
C ILE A 146 -16.95 4.91 3.03
N PHE A 147 -18.11 4.66 2.41
CA PHE A 147 -18.69 3.30 2.36
C PHE A 147 -17.80 2.32 1.60
N LYS A 148 -17.15 2.75 0.50
CA LYS A 148 -16.22 1.91 -0.26
C LYS A 148 -14.98 1.49 0.55
N ILE A 149 -14.60 2.23 1.60
CA ILE A 149 -13.52 1.82 2.52
C ILE A 149 -13.88 0.48 3.18
N ARG A 150 -15.06 0.38 3.77
CA ARG A 150 -15.52 -0.86 4.42
C ARG A 150 -15.65 -2.01 3.43
N GLN A 151 -16.18 -1.72 2.25
CA GLN A 151 -16.30 -2.72 1.18
C GLN A 151 -14.92 -3.25 0.78
N ALA A 152 -13.92 -2.38 0.58
CA ALA A 152 -12.57 -2.80 0.22
C ALA A 152 -11.93 -3.73 1.25
N VAL A 153 -12.17 -3.52 2.55
CA VAL A 153 -11.68 -4.39 3.62
C VAL A 153 -12.42 -5.73 3.65
N SER A 154 -13.75 -5.71 3.47
CA SER A 154 -14.57 -6.94 3.43
C SER A 154 -14.16 -7.82 2.25
N ASP A 155 -14.11 -7.25 1.05
CA ASP A 155 -13.71 -7.96 -0.18
C ASP A 155 -12.30 -8.55 -0.05
N ALA A 156 -11.39 -7.82 0.61
CA ALA A 156 -10.02 -8.28 0.82
C ALA A 156 -9.94 -9.57 1.63
N LYS A 157 -10.75 -9.70 2.68
CA LYS A 157 -10.79 -10.90 3.52
C LYS A 157 -11.30 -12.11 2.74
N ASP A 158 -12.36 -11.91 1.97
CA ASP A 158 -12.95 -12.98 1.14
C ASP A 158 -12.01 -13.45 0.03
N ILE A 159 -11.35 -12.50 -0.63
CA ILE A 159 -10.38 -12.77 -1.69
C ILE A 159 -9.17 -13.50 -1.13
N TRP A 160 -8.61 -12.99 -0.02
CA TRP A 160 -7.44 -13.59 0.62
C TRP A 160 -7.69 -15.07 0.98
N GLN A 161 -8.85 -15.40 1.54
CA GLN A 161 -9.18 -16.78 1.87
C GLN A 161 -9.20 -17.68 0.61
N LYS A 162 -9.83 -17.21 -0.46
CA LYS A 162 -9.89 -17.94 -1.74
C LYS A 162 -8.49 -18.13 -2.36
N GLU A 163 -7.65 -17.08 -2.32
CA GLU A 163 -6.28 -17.17 -2.84
C GLU A 163 -5.42 -18.13 -2.02
N LEU A 164 -5.57 -18.16 -0.70
CA LEU A 164 -4.86 -19.08 0.19
C LEU A 164 -5.27 -20.54 -0.07
N ASP A 165 -6.57 -20.80 -0.21
CA ASP A 165 -7.07 -22.15 -0.51
C ASP A 165 -6.61 -22.62 -1.89
N ALA A 166 -6.60 -21.74 -2.90
CA ALA A 166 -6.07 -22.05 -4.22
C ALA A 166 -4.55 -22.33 -4.16
N ALA A 167 -3.77 -21.56 -3.38
CA ALA A 167 -2.35 -21.80 -3.18
C ALA A 167 -2.07 -23.19 -2.59
N ARG A 168 -2.85 -23.60 -1.57
CA ARG A 168 -2.76 -24.94 -0.96
C ARG A 168 -3.05 -26.05 -1.97
N ILE A 169 -4.11 -25.91 -2.78
CA ILE A 169 -4.47 -26.87 -3.82
C ILE A 169 -3.31 -27.02 -4.84
N MET A 170 -2.78 -25.93 -5.33
CA MET A 170 -1.71 -25.93 -6.33
C MET A 170 -0.40 -26.55 -5.81
N MET A 171 -0.05 -26.32 -4.55
CA MET A 171 1.11 -26.97 -3.94
C MET A 171 0.88 -28.50 -3.83
N ARG A 172 -0.31 -28.95 -3.44
CA ARG A 172 -0.66 -30.39 -3.39
C ARG A 172 -0.61 -31.06 -4.75
N GLU A 173 -1.04 -30.41 -5.84
CA GLU A 173 -0.92 -30.90 -7.20
C GLU A 173 0.55 -31.15 -7.63
N LYS A 174 1.50 -30.49 -6.99
CA LYS A 174 2.94 -30.69 -7.18
C LYS A 174 3.56 -31.60 -6.11
N SER A 175 2.75 -32.33 -5.36
CA SER A 175 3.19 -33.19 -4.24
C SER A 175 3.95 -32.40 -3.16
N MET A 176 3.55 -31.14 -2.94
CA MET A 176 4.09 -30.24 -1.92
C MET A 176 2.98 -29.87 -0.92
N ASP A 177 3.36 -29.67 0.33
CA ASP A 177 2.45 -29.20 1.40
C ASP A 177 2.90 -27.82 1.88
N LEU A 178 2.05 -26.81 1.66
CA LEU A 178 2.34 -25.43 2.03
C LEU A 178 2.37 -25.26 3.55
N ASP A 179 1.38 -25.79 4.24
CA ASP A 179 1.25 -25.63 5.69
C ASP A 179 2.41 -26.31 6.42
N ASN A 180 2.77 -27.53 6.01
CA ASN A 180 3.93 -28.24 6.52
C ASN A 180 5.24 -27.48 6.31
N GLY A 181 5.44 -26.88 5.11
CA GLY A 181 6.60 -26.05 4.83
C GLY A 181 6.68 -24.76 5.65
N LEU A 182 5.53 -24.20 6.02
CA LEU A 182 5.47 -23.00 6.88
C LEU A 182 5.65 -23.33 8.37
N GLU A 183 5.20 -24.51 8.84
CA GLU A 183 5.29 -24.94 10.23
C GLU A 183 6.64 -25.56 10.59
N ASN A 184 7.24 -26.33 9.70
CA ASN A 184 8.49 -27.08 9.93
C ASN A 184 9.76 -26.27 9.71
N GLN A 185 9.73 -24.98 10.09
CA GLN A 185 10.89 -24.11 10.19
C GLN A 185 11.58 -23.81 8.86
N MET A 186 11.08 -22.81 8.18
CA MET A 186 11.94 -22.09 7.26
C MET A 186 13.07 -21.46 8.05
N GLU A 187 14.22 -22.12 8.10
CA GLU A 187 15.46 -21.50 8.55
C GLU A 187 16.03 -20.63 7.43
N GLY A 188 16.74 -19.57 7.81
CA GLY A 188 17.47 -18.74 6.88
C GLY A 188 16.86 -17.35 6.68
N SER A 189 17.49 -16.59 5.78
CA SER A 189 17.25 -15.15 5.63
C SER A 189 15.82 -14.77 5.22
N LEU A 190 15.06 -15.64 4.55
CA LEU A 190 13.65 -15.39 4.22
C LEU A 190 12.79 -15.40 5.49
N TYR A 191 13.05 -16.35 6.39
CA TYR A 191 12.34 -16.45 7.66
C TYR A 191 12.70 -15.28 8.59
N GLU A 192 13.96 -14.87 8.63
CA GLU A 192 14.39 -13.69 9.37
C GLU A 192 13.69 -12.42 8.90
N ASP A 193 13.61 -12.21 7.58
CA ASP A 193 12.89 -11.06 7.00
C ASP A 193 11.38 -11.12 7.31
N LEU A 194 10.78 -12.32 7.34
CA LEU A 194 9.39 -12.51 7.75
C LEU A 194 9.18 -12.20 9.24
N LEU A 195 10.07 -12.66 10.12
CA LEU A 195 10.02 -12.35 11.56
C LEU A 195 10.18 -10.86 11.81
N GLN A 196 11.09 -10.20 11.09
CA GLN A 196 11.26 -8.75 11.14
C GLN A 196 9.96 -8.04 10.74
N ALA A 197 9.32 -8.44 9.64
CA ALA A 197 8.03 -7.88 9.24
C ALA A 197 6.94 -8.14 10.32
N ARG A 198 6.86 -9.34 10.87
CA ARG A 198 5.90 -9.68 11.95
C ARG A 198 6.10 -8.82 13.20
N SER A 199 7.35 -8.50 13.55
CA SER A 199 7.66 -7.68 14.72
C SER A 199 7.15 -6.23 14.63
N LEU A 200 6.85 -5.75 13.42
CA LEU A 200 6.26 -4.42 13.19
C LEU A 200 4.75 -4.40 13.47
N VAL A 201 4.09 -5.56 13.57
CA VAL A 201 2.62 -5.65 13.66
C VAL A 201 2.20 -5.76 15.13
N PRO A 202 1.50 -4.74 15.68
CA PRO A 202 0.90 -4.84 17.00
C PRO A 202 -0.15 -5.98 17.05
N SER A 203 -0.19 -6.71 18.16
CA SER A 203 -1.09 -7.86 18.33
C SER A 203 -2.58 -7.50 18.26
N ASN A 204 -2.93 -6.25 18.52
CA ASN A 204 -4.29 -5.72 18.51
C ASN A 204 -4.68 -5.02 17.18
N LEU A 205 -3.80 -5.01 16.18
CA LEU A 205 -4.13 -4.47 14.85
C LEU A 205 -4.83 -5.56 14.01
N PRO A 206 -6.12 -5.40 13.67
CA PRO A 206 -6.81 -6.38 12.85
C PRO A 206 -6.29 -6.42 11.40
N ASP A 207 -6.50 -7.56 10.73
CA ASP A 207 -6.09 -7.75 9.34
C ASP A 207 -6.77 -6.75 8.39
N PHE A 208 -5.98 -6.14 7.51
CA PHE A 208 -6.40 -5.19 6.46
C PHE A 208 -7.02 -3.89 6.99
N VAL A 209 -6.91 -3.60 8.28
CA VAL A 209 -7.50 -2.41 8.89
C VAL A 209 -6.55 -1.21 8.83
N ASN A 210 -7.10 -0.05 8.48
CA ASN A 210 -6.44 1.25 8.60
C ASN A 210 -7.19 2.12 9.62
N PRO A 211 -6.64 2.30 10.83
CA PRO A 211 -7.33 3.06 11.89
C PRO A 211 -7.66 4.51 11.53
N ALA A 212 -6.84 5.18 10.68
CA ALA A 212 -7.12 6.55 10.26
C ALA A 212 -8.35 6.61 9.32
N ALA A 213 -8.54 5.59 8.48
CA ALA A 213 -9.73 5.48 7.64
C ALA A 213 -10.99 5.26 8.48
N ILE A 214 -10.91 4.42 9.53
CA ILE A 214 -12.02 4.19 10.46
C ILE A 214 -12.34 5.46 11.24
N TYR A 215 -11.33 6.23 11.65
CA TYR A 215 -11.57 7.46 12.39
C TYR A 215 -12.17 8.56 11.50
N LEU A 216 -11.76 8.68 10.26
CA LEU A 216 -12.41 9.57 9.28
C LEU A 216 -13.89 9.21 9.09
N GLU A 217 -14.20 7.92 8.94
CA GLU A 217 -15.57 7.41 8.89
C GLU A 217 -16.36 7.78 10.16
N ALA A 218 -15.77 7.54 11.33
CA ALA A 218 -16.40 7.84 12.61
C ALA A 218 -16.73 9.33 12.76
N LEU A 219 -15.79 10.21 12.44
CA LEU A 219 -15.98 11.66 12.53
C LEU A 219 -17.01 12.16 11.52
N PHE A 220 -17.00 11.64 10.30
CA PHE A 220 -17.99 11.97 9.29
C PHE A 220 -19.42 11.64 9.76
N PHE A 221 -19.63 10.43 10.28
CA PHE A 221 -20.94 10.01 10.77
C PHE A 221 -21.34 10.63 12.13
N LEU A 222 -20.36 11.02 12.94
CA LEU A 222 -20.63 11.67 14.22
C LEU A 222 -21.03 13.14 14.07
N HIS A 223 -20.42 13.84 13.11
CA HIS A 223 -20.51 15.29 13.00
C HIS A 223 -21.07 15.79 11.67
N GLY A 224 -20.80 15.10 10.55
CA GLY A 224 -21.11 15.56 9.20
C GLY A 224 -22.54 15.23 8.73
N THR A 225 -23.35 14.57 9.54
CA THR A 225 -24.72 14.20 9.17
C THR A 225 -25.68 14.36 10.34
N ASN A 226 -26.99 14.47 10.01
CA ASN A 226 -28.05 14.57 11.02
C ASN A 226 -28.94 13.30 11.07
N GLU A 227 -28.56 12.23 10.38
CA GLU A 227 -29.33 10.99 10.35
C GLU A 227 -29.07 10.16 11.62
N LYS A 228 -30.14 9.70 12.28
CA LYS A 228 -30.01 8.84 13.48
C LYS A 228 -29.24 7.55 13.20
N SER A 229 -29.41 6.97 12.00
CA SER A 229 -28.69 5.76 11.57
C SER A 229 -27.19 5.96 11.48
N ASP A 230 -26.72 7.17 11.25
CA ASP A 230 -25.29 7.48 11.12
C ASP A 230 -24.60 7.52 12.49
N LEU A 231 -25.32 7.90 13.54
CA LEU A 231 -24.78 7.82 14.90
C LEU A 231 -24.42 6.37 15.29
N GLU A 232 -25.20 5.37 14.86
CA GLU A 232 -24.87 3.98 15.10
C GLU A 232 -23.60 3.54 14.33
N LYS A 233 -23.42 4.04 13.11
CA LYS A 233 -22.19 3.81 12.33
C LYS A 233 -20.99 4.44 13.04
N ALA A 234 -21.13 5.69 13.52
CA ALA A 234 -20.09 6.35 14.29
C ALA A 234 -19.73 5.56 15.57
N ARG A 235 -20.73 5.08 16.31
CA ARG A 235 -20.52 4.23 17.51
C ARG A 235 -19.77 2.95 17.19
N PHE A 236 -20.15 2.29 16.11
CA PHE A 236 -19.49 1.07 15.67
C PHE A 236 -18.00 1.31 15.37
N SER A 237 -17.69 2.34 14.57
CA SER A 237 -16.32 2.70 14.18
C SER A 237 -15.49 3.15 15.39
N LEU A 238 -16.07 3.96 16.30
CA LEU A 238 -15.39 4.40 17.52
C LEU A 238 -15.13 3.24 18.50
N ARG A 239 -16.04 2.28 18.60
CA ARG A 239 -15.85 1.08 19.41
C ARG A 239 -14.68 0.22 18.87
N GLU A 240 -14.60 0.07 17.55
CA GLU A 240 -13.50 -0.64 16.89
C GLU A 240 -12.15 0.06 17.19
N LEU A 241 -12.09 1.38 17.03
CA LEU A 241 -10.91 2.18 17.36
C LEU A 241 -10.54 2.14 18.84
N TYR A 242 -11.53 2.18 19.72
CA TYR A 242 -11.28 2.05 21.16
C TYR A 242 -10.69 0.68 21.51
N GLY A 243 -11.07 -0.38 20.81
CA GLY A 243 -10.45 -1.70 20.94
C GLY A 243 -8.98 -1.72 20.52
N ILE A 244 -8.61 -0.93 19.49
CA ILE A 244 -7.21 -0.82 19.03
C ILE A 244 -6.41 0.14 19.93
N TYR A 245 -7.00 1.27 20.36
CA TYR A 245 -6.32 2.33 21.11
C TYR A 245 -7.06 2.70 22.41
N PRO A 246 -7.16 1.78 23.39
CA PRO A 246 -7.95 2.04 24.62
C PRO A 246 -7.38 3.16 25.49
N ALA A 247 -6.08 3.44 25.38
CA ALA A 247 -5.40 4.51 26.12
C ALA A 247 -5.39 5.88 25.41
N ASN A 248 -5.94 5.98 24.18
CA ASN A 248 -5.96 7.24 23.45
C ASN A 248 -7.10 8.14 23.97
N PRO A 249 -6.79 9.31 24.59
CA PRO A 249 -7.78 10.13 25.25
C PRO A 249 -8.81 10.73 24.27
N PHE A 250 -8.39 11.05 23.04
CA PHE A 250 -9.27 11.65 22.04
C PHE A 250 -10.30 10.64 21.51
N ILE A 251 -9.88 9.41 21.23
CA ILE A 251 -10.77 8.33 20.81
C ILE A 251 -11.74 7.96 21.92
N GLN A 252 -11.25 7.89 23.16
CA GLN A 252 -12.08 7.62 24.34
C GLN A 252 -13.16 8.69 24.51
N GLU A 253 -12.79 9.96 24.39
CA GLU A 253 -13.74 11.09 24.53
C GLU A 253 -14.82 11.03 23.43
N ASP A 254 -14.44 10.85 22.16
CA ASP A 254 -15.38 10.78 21.05
C ASP A 254 -16.31 9.56 21.17
N TYR A 255 -15.79 8.41 21.63
CA TYR A 255 -16.61 7.23 21.89
C TYR A 255 -17.64 7.48 23.00
N GLN A 256 -17.24 8.12 24.11
CA GLN A 256 -18.16 8.49 25.19
C GLN A 256 -19.20 9.52 24.74
N GLN A 257 -18.81 10.46 23.89
CA GLN A 257 -19.72 11.44 23.28
C GLN A 257 -20.78 10.74 22.40
N ALA A 258 -20.35 9.80 21.57
CA ALA A 258 -21.25 9.04 20.70
C ALA A 258 -22.22 8.17 21.51
N ILE A 259 -21.76 7.47 22.56
CA ILE A 259 -22.61 6.65 23.43
C ILE A 259 -23.68 7.52 24.13
N LYS A 260 -23.29 8.68 24.66
CA LYS A 260 -24.20 9.57 25.40
C LYS A 260 -25.14 10.35 24.48
N ASN A 261 -25.04 10.20 23.17
CA ASN A 261 -25.79 10.95 22.17
C ASN A 261 -25.70 12.48 22.40
N ARG A 262 -24.50 12.96 22.74
CA ARG A 262 -24.24 14.36 23.02
C ARG A 262 -23.47 14.98 21.87
N SER A 263 -23.98 16.05 21.31
CA SER A 263 -23.22 16.95 20.44
C SER A 263 -22.28 17.80 21.27
N SER A 264 -21.03 17.94 20.88
CA SER A 264 -20.15 18.95 21.53
C SER A 264 -20.76 20.33 21.35
N LYS A 265 -20.84 21.08 22.43
CA LYS A 265 -21.21 22.51 22.41
C LYS A 265 -19.98 23.41 22.23
N ILE A 266 -18.80 22.83 22.39
CA ILE A 266 -17.51 23.53 22.28
C ILE A 266 -17.02 23.39 20.85
N PRO A 267 -16.77 24.50 20.12
CA PRO A 267 -16.12 24.43 18.83
C PRO A 267 -14.82 23.64 18.93
N THR A 268 -14.66 22.67 18.05
CA THR A 268 -13.57 21.69 18.13
C THR A 268 -12.87 21.57 16.78
N THR A 269 -11.53 21.47 16.81
CA THR A 269 -10.71 21.24 15.62
C THR A 269 -10.01 19.90 15.75
N TYR A 270 -10.21 19.04 14.74
CA TYR A 270 -9.48 17.80 14.53
C TYR A 270 -8.33 18.05 13.57
N ILE A 271 -7.11 17.68 13.96
CA ILE A 271 -5.90 17.88 13.19
C ILE A 271 -5.30 16.52 12.92
N PHE A 272 -5.24 16.13 11.64
CA PHE A 272 -4.56 14.94 11.15
C PHE A 272 -3.22 15.31 10.55
N PHE A 273 -2.21 14.55 10.87
CA PHE A 273 -0.85 14.78 10.42
C PHE A 273 -0.26 13.55 9.76
N GLU A 274 -0.07 13.61 8.46
CA GLU A 274 0.68 12.64 7.69
C GLU A 274 2.18 12.98 7.75
N THR A 275 2.99 12.07 8.26
CA THR A 275 4.43 12.27 8.38
C THR A 275 5.23 11.13 7.74
N GLY A 276 6.38 11.49 7.16
CA GLY A 276 7.30 10.53 6.56
C GLY A 276 6.76 9.84 5.31
N ARG A 277 7.30 8.67 5.01
CA ARG A 277 6.99 7.84 3.85
C ARG A 277 6.79 6.40 4.28
N ALA A 278 5.78 5.74 3.70
CA ALA A 278 5.51 4.32 3.93
C ALA A 278 6.73 3.43 3.61
N PRO A 279 6.80 2.22 4.17
CA PRO A 279 7.81 1.26 3.78
C PRO A 279 7.66 0.89 2.31
N VAL A 280 8.80 0.60 1.68
CA VAL A 280 8.83 0.12 0.29
C VAL A 280 9.21 -1.35 0.24
N ARG A 281 8.77 -2.03 -0.80
CA ARG A 281 9.20 -3.39 -1.10
C ARG A 281 10.50 -3.33 -1.89
N ARG A 282 11.43 -4.25 -1.59
CA ARG A 282 12.65 -4.47 -2.36
C ARG A 282 12.80 -5.94 -2.66
N GLU A 283 13.30 -6.25 -3.84
CA GLU A 283 13.55 -7.63 -4.22
C GLU A 283 14.84 -8.14 -3.57
N LYS A 284 14.77 -9.35 -3.04
CA LYS A 284 15.93 -10.11 -2.54
C LYS A 284 15.81 -11.55 -3.03
N ARG A 285 16.93 -12.21 -3.24
CA ARG A 285 16.97 -13.60 -3.67
C ARG A 285 17.21 -14.52 -2.50
N TYR A 286 16.50 -15.64 -2.49
CA TYR A 286 16.55 -16.65 -1.45
C TYR A 286 16.62 -18.03 -2.04
N ASP A 287 17.36 -18.93 -1.40
CA ASP A 287 17.38 -20.35 -1.72
C ASP A 287 16.52 -21.10 -0.70
N ILE A 288 15.40 -21.64 -1.17
CA ILE A 288 14.41 -22.32 -0.32
C ILE A 288 14.64 -23.83 -0.41
N PRO A 289 14.90 -24.52 0.75
CA PRO A 289 14.96 -25.96 0.79
C PRO A 289 13.58 -26.60 0.53
N LEU A 290 13.42 -27.26 -0.61
CA LEU A 290 12.12 -27.85 -0.97
C LEU A 290 11.78 -29.10 -0.15
N VAL A 291 12.72 -29.66 0.59
CA VAL A 291 12.49 -30.77 1.51
C VAL A 291 11.47 -30.43 2.60
N PHE A 292 11.36 -29.17 2.99
CA PHE A 292 10.36 -28.71 3.96
C PHE A 292 8.91 -28.78 3.43
N PHE A 293 8.75 -28.70 2.11
CA PHE A 293 7.44 -28.76 1.45
C PHE A 293 7.13 -30.15 0.88
N SER A 294 8.13 -30.98 0.63
CA SER A 294 7.94 -32.32 0.07
C SER A 294 9.13 -33.24 0.39
N ALA A 295 8.86 -34.30 1.15
CA ALA A 295 9.86 -35.33 1.45
C ALA A 295 10.34 -36.10 0.20
N THR A 296 9.60 -36.04 -0.90
CA THR A 296 9.91 -36.74 -2.16
C THR A 296 10.48 -35.85 -3.25
N SER A 297 10.73 -34.56 -2.95
CA SER A 297 11.29 -33.63 -3.92
C SER A 297 12.67 -34.08 -4.38
N ARG A 298 12.85 -34.24 -5.70
CA ARG A 298 14.16 -34.49 -6.32
C ARG A 298 15.01 -33.22 -6.46
N ILE A 299 14.39 -32.06 -6.28
CA ILE A 299 15.05 -30.75 -6.34
C ILE A 299 15.28 -30.32 -4.88
N PRO A 300 16.53 -30.21 -4.41
CA PRO A 300 16.81 -29.89 -3.01
C PRO A 300 16.47 -28.46 -2.64
N TYR A 301 16.70 -27.51 -3.56
CA TYR A 301 16.50 -26.06 -3.34
C TYR A 301 15.81 -25.40 -4.53
N ALA A 302 14.98 -24.39 -4.25
CA ALA A 302 14.44 -23.47 -5.24
C ALA A 302 15.00 -22.07 -4.98
N GLY A 303 15.72 -21.51 -5.98
CA GLY A 303 16.09 -20.10 -5.97
C GLY A 303 14.88 -19.22 -6.31
N ILE A 304 14.44 -18.39 -5.40
CA ILE A 304 13.30 -17.49 -5.60
C ILE A 304 13.70 -16.02 -5.46
N ALA A 305 13.05 -15.16 -6.23
CA ALA A 305 13.03 -13.73 -5.96
C ALA A 305 11.79 -13.43 -5.13
N PHE A 306 11.97 -12.77 -3.99
CA PHE A 306 10.90 -12.48 -3.06
C PHE A 306 11.02 -11.07 -2.48
N PRO A 307 9.94 -10.33 -2.25
CA PRO A 307 10.03 -8.99 -1.69
C PRO A 307 10.32 -9.05 -0.18
N HIS A 308 11.10 -8.08 0.29
CA HIS A 308 11.24 -7.75 1.71
C HIS A 308 10.86 -6.29 1.95
N LEU A 309 10.52 -5.94 3.18
CA LEU A 309 10.10 -4.59 3.55
C LEU A 309 11.30 -3.76 4.02
N VAL A 310 11.39 -2.53 3.51
CA VAL A 310 12.38 -1.53 3.93
C VAL A 310 11.64 -0.33 4.50
N THR A 311 11.77 -0.11 5.81
CA THR A 311 11.14 0.99 6.53
C THR A 311 11.89 2.30 6.33
N ASN A 312 11.19 3.42 6.57
CA ASN A 312 11.76 4.77 6.43
C ASN A 312 11.83 5.47 7.79
N HIS A 313 13.00 5.99 8.15
CA HIS A 313 13.23 6.61 9.44
C HIS A 313 13.34 8.14 9.38
N ASN A 314 13.28 8.75 8.18
CA ASN A 314 13.31 10.19 8.04
C ASN A 314 11.89 10.78 8.04
N TYR A 315 11.39 11.14 9.22
CA TYR A 315 10.07 11.71 9.43
C TYR A 315 10.01 12.56 10.71
N LEU A 316 9.00 13.41 10.82
CA LEU A 316 8.70 14.15 12.06
C LEU A 316 7.98 13.22 13.03
N SER A 317 8.50 13.10 14.24
CA SER A 317 7.92 12.21 15.27
C SER A 317 6.54 12.66 15.75
N SER A 318 6.26 13.97 15.75
CA SER A 318 4.98 14.55 16.17
C SER A 318 4.87 16.01 15.73
N LEU A 319 3.64 16.57 15.76
CA LEU A 319 3.39 18.02 15.73
C LEU A 319 3.01 18.53 17.12
N GLU A 320 3.56 19.66 17.48
CA GLU A 320 3.03 20.54 18.53
C GLU A 320 2.01 21.47 17.90
N VAL A 321 0.82 21.52 18.49
CA VAL A 321 -0.28 22.39 18.09
C VAL A 321 -0.49 23.41 19.21
N PHE A 322 -0.28 24.67 18.88
CA PHE A 322 -0.44 25.78 19.82
C PHE A 322 -1.79 26.47 19.59
N ASN A 323 -2.56 26.56 20.68
CA ASN A 323 -3.78 27.35 20.82
C ASN A 323 -3.48 28.46 21.84
N GLY A 324 -2.97 29.61 21.38
CA GLY A 324 -2.42 30.63 22.28
C GLY A 324 -1.25 30.09 23.11
N SER A 325 -1.41 30.06 24.43
CA SER A 325 -0.39 29.50 25.36
C SER A 325 -0.52 27.98 25.58
N GLU A 326 -1.66 27.39 25.21
CA GLU A 326 -1.88 25.95 25.35
C GLU A 326 -1.18 25.18 24.24
N LYS A 327 -0.63 24.02 24.59
CA LYS A 327 0.07 23.15 23.69
C LYS A 327 -0.50 21.74 23.73
N SER A 328 -0.83 21.20 22.58
CA SER A 328 -1.21 19.79 22.39
C SER A 328 -0.21 19.11 21.46
N LEU A 329 -0.11 17.78 21.57
CA LEU A 329 0.72 16.95 20.69
C LEU A 329 -0.18 16.04 19.84
N THR A 330 0.22 15.81 18.59
CA THR A 330 -0.39 14.73 17.81
C THR A 330 0.07 13.37 18.33
N LEU A 331 -0.86 12.43 18.39
CA LEU A 331 -0.63 11.03 18.79
C LEU A 331 -0.76 10.10 17.58
N PRO A 332 0.00 9.00 17.51
CA PRO A 332 -0.12 8.01 16.45
C PRO A 332 -1.55 7.45 16.35
N LEU A 333 -2.05 7.33 15.12
CA LEU A 333 -3.35 6.74 14.79
C LEU A 333 -3.20 5.59 13.80
N ALA A 334 -2.44 5.77 12.72
CA ALA A 334 -2.16 4.73 11.75
C ALA A 334 -0.66 4.70 11.46
N ASP A 335 -0.03 3.56 11.69
CA ASP A 335 1.38 3.31 11.37
C ASP A 335 1.43 2.42 10.12
N PHE A 336 1.96 2.97 9.02
CA PHE A 336 2.06 2.24 7.76
C PHE A 336 3.14 1.17 7.77
N ASP A 337 4.13 1.26 8.64
CA ASP A 337 5.06 0.15 8.82
C ASP A 337 4.30 -1.08 9.34
N ALA A 338 3.39 -0.89 10.31
CA ALA A 338 2.55 -1.94 10.85
C ALA A 338 1.47 -2.42 9.86
N ILE A 339 0.78 -1.51 9.20
CA ILE A 339 -0.31 -1.83 8.25
C ILE A 339 0.23 -2.61 7.04
N VAL A 340 1.33 -2.16 6.45
CA VAL A 340 1.97 -2.82 5.31
C VAL A 340 2.56 -4.16 5.71
N ALA A 341 3.20 -4.24 6.89
CA ALA A 341 3.74 -5.49 7.41
C ALA A 341 2.62 -6.51 7.74
N ASN A 342 1.48 -6.06 8.26
CA ASN A 342 0.32 -6.92 8.51
C ASN A 342 -0.16 -7.57 7.21
N GLU A 343 -0.43 -6.78 6.17
CA GLU A 343 -0.86 -7.32 4.88
C GLU A 343 0.23 -8.17 4.21
N PHE A 344 1.51 -7.78 4.33
CA PHE A 344 2.64 -8.54 3.80
C PHE A 344 2.74 -9.93 4.44
N THR A 345 2.71 -9.99 5.76
CA THR A 345 2.80 -11.26 6.50
C THR A 345 1.58 -12.15 6.27
N LYS A 346 0.40 -11.55 6.10
CA LYS A 346 -0.84 -12.26 5.77
C LYS A 346 -0.79 -12.89 4.37
N ASN A 347 -0.26 -12.17 3.39
CA ASN A 347 -0.13 -12.64 2.00
C ASN A 347 1.11 -13.49 1.76
N PHE A 348 2.01 -13.62 2.73
CA PHE A 348 3.27 -14.34 2.60
C PHE A 348 3.09 -15.79 2.07
N PRO A 349 2.16 -16.63 2.57
CA PRO A 349 1.97 -17.99 2.06
C PRO A 349 1.60 -18.02 0.57
N ILE A 350 0.75 -17.09 0.13
CA ILE A 350 0.29 -16.99 -1.26
C ILE A 350 1.44 -16.55 -2.18
N GLU A 351 2.19 -15.51 -1.77
CA GLU A 351 3.33 -15.00 -2.54
C GLU A 351 4.47 -16.02 -2.60
N LEU A 352 4.73 -16.74 -1.50
CA LEU A 352 5.71 -17.83 -1.44
C LEU A 352 5.34 -18.97 -2.39
N THR A 353 4.08 -19.40 -2.41
CA THR A 353 3.57 -20.41 -3.34
C THR A 353 3.84 -20.01 -4.79
N LYS A 354 3.52 -18.77 -5.18
CA LYS A 354 3.77 -18.25 -6.52
C LYS A 354 5.27 -18.29 -6.87
N ALA A 355 6.13 -17.91 -5.95
CA ALA A 355 7.57 -17.90 -6.15
C ALA A 355 8.15 -19.32 -6.31
N ILE A 356 7.76 -20.26 -5.45
CA ILE A 356 8.19 -21.67 -5.52
C ILE A 356 7.72 -22.32 -6.83
N LEU A 357 6.44 -22.23 -7.15
CA LEU A 357 5.87 -22.81 -8.37
C LEU A 357 6.50 -22.22 -9.64
N GLY A 358 6.73 -20.91 -9.64
CA GLY A 358 7.45 -20.23 -10.71
C GLY A 358 8.88 -20.75 -10.89
N SER A 359 9.61 -20.96 -9.80
CA SER A 359 10.98 -21.49 -9.84
C SER A 359 11.03 -22.95 -10.31
N VAL A 360 10.17 -23.82 -9.78
CA VAL A 360 10.08 -25.24 -10.16
C VAL A 360 9.72 -25.39 -11.64
N SER A 361 8.75 -24.62 -12.14
CA SER A 361 8.36 -24.65 -13.56
C SER A 361 9.49 -24.24 -14.49
N LYS A 362 10.34 -23.31 -14.09
CA LYS A 362 11.52 -22.86 -14.87
C LYS A 362 12.65 -23.87 -14.84
N GLY A 363 12.88 -24.50 -13.70
CA GLY A 363 13.84 -25.59 -13.60
C GLY A 363 13.49 -26.72 -14.57
N ALA A 364 12.21 -27.05 -14.71
CA ALA A 364 11.74 -28.01 -15.70
C ALA A 364 11.98 -27.55 -17.15
N LEU A 365 11.70 -26.29 -17.49
CA LEU A 365 11.95 -25.71 -18.80
C LEU A 365 13.45 -25.67 -19.13
N GLN A 366 14.29 -25.31 -18.18
CA GLN A 366 15.74 -25.31 -18.33
C GLN A 366 16.27 -26.73 -18.57
N TYR A 367 15.77 -27.72 -17.84
CA TYR A 367 16.13 -29.13 -18.05
C TYR A 367 15.74 -29.63 -19.45
N ILE A 368 14.52 -29.31 -19.92
CA ILE A 368 14.05 -29.66 -21.27
C ILE A 368 14.94 -29.01 -22.34
N ALA A 369 15.21 -27.71 -22.20
CA ALA A 369 16.05 -26.97 -23.16
C ALA A 369 17.48 -27.48 -23.19
N THR A 370 18.07 -27.80 -22.04
CA THR A 370 19.43 -28.36 -21.94
C THR A 370 19.49 -29.76 -22.55
N ASN A 371 18.47 -30.60 -22.34
CA ASN A 371 18.42 -31.93 -22.93
C ASN A 371 18.16 -31.89 -24.46
N ALA A 372 17.39 -30.92 -24.95
CA ALA A 372 17.12 -30.75 -26.38
C ALA A 372 18.40 -30.44 -27.20
N VAL A 373 19.41 -29.86 -26.55
CA VAL A 373 20.71 -29.55 -27.21
C VAL A 373 21.86 -30.43 -26.71
N ARG A 374 21.53 -31.53 -26.04
CA ARG A 374 22.54 -32.42 -25.43
C ARG A 374 23.54 -32.98 -26.45
N ASP A 375 23.06 -33.29 -27.66
CA ASP A 375 23.83 -33.88 -28.74
C ASP A 375 24.40 -32.83 -29.70
N GLU A 376 24.23 -31.55 -29.43
CA GLU A 376 24.77 -30.44 -30.22
C GLU A 376 26.20 -30.07 -29.79
N SER A 377 26.87 -29.21 -30.59
CA SER A 377 28.22 -28.75 -30.30
C SER A 377 28.31 -28.00 -28.97
N GLU A 378 29.51 -28.00 -28.38
CA GLU A 378 29.77 -27.32 -27.08
C GLU A 378 29.43 -25.83 -27.13
N GLU A 379 29.65 -25.18 -28.28
CA GLU A 379 29.29 -23.78 -28.51
C GLU A 379 27.75 -23.55 -28.48
N VAL A 380 26.98 -24.46 -29.11
CA VAL A 380 25.50 -24.40 -29.13
C VAL A 380 24.95 -24.65 -27.73
N ARG A 381 25.52 -25.59 -26.98
CA ARG A 381 25.16 -25.87 -25.59
C ARG A 381 25.44 -24.67 -24.68
N ALA A 382 26.62 -24.05 -24.82
CA ALA A 382 26.99 -22.86 -24.02
C ALA A 382 26.07 -21.66 -24.31
N VAL A 383 25.80 -21.37 -25.60
CA VAL A 383 24.90 -20.25 -25.98
C VAL A 383 23.47 -20.52 -25.54
N THR A 384 22.98 -21.76 -25.66
CA THR A 384 21.64 -22.14 -25.19
C THR A 384 21.56 -22.06 -23.66
N GLY A 385 22.58 -22.54 -22.94
CA GLY A 385 22.64 -22.45 -21.47
C GLY A 385 22.65 -21.02 -20.97
N VAL A 386 23.43 -20.12 -21.59
CA VAL A 386 23.45 -18.70 -21.28
C VAL A 386 22.10 -18.02 -21.61
N GLY A 387 21.55 -18.32 -22.79
CA GLY A 387 20.27 -17.74 -23.23
C GLY A 387 19.08 -18.17 -22.34
N VAL A 388 19.01 -19.47 -22.02
CA VAL A 388 17.96 -20.01 -21.12
C VAL A 388 18.17 -19.54 -19.69
N GLY A 389 19.42 -19.43 -19.24
CA GLY A 389 19.72 -18.87 -17.91
C GLY A 389 19.33 -17.40 -17.78
N ALA A 390 19.62 -16.58 -18.78
CA ALA A 390 19.21 -15.16 -18.82
C ALA A 390 17.69 -15.01 -18.89
N LEU A 391 17.00 -15.82 -19.70
CA LEU A 391 15.53 -15.87 -19.72
C LEU A 391 14.97 -16.31 -18.38
N ALA A 392 15.52 -17.34 -17.74
CA ALA A 392 15.08 -17.79 -16.43
C ALA A 392 15.28 -16.72 -15.36
N GLN A 393 16.37 -15.94 -15.39
CA GLN A 393 16.58 -14.81 -14.48
C GLN A 393 15.57 -13.69 -14.69
N GLY A 394 15.28 -13.28 -15.93
CA GLY A 394 14.29 -12.26 -16.24
C GLY A 394 12.86 -12.65 -15.87
N LEU A 395 12.57 -13.95 -15.82
CA LEU A 395 11.26 -14.49 -15.50
C LEU A 395 11.02 -14.69 -13.98
N THR A 396 11.99 -14.45 -13.07
CA THR A 396 11.88 -14.68 -11.62
C THR A 396 11.71 -13.41 -10.79
N GLN A 397 11.38 -12.29 -11.40
CA GLN A 397 11.18 -11.05 -10.64
C GLN A 397 9.86 -11.09 -9.85
N SER A 398 9.94 -10.73 -8.55
CA SER A 398 8.79 -10.55 -7.70
C SER A 398 8.07 -9.22 -8.00
N ASP A 399 6.82 -9.05 -7.58
CA ASP A 399 6.16 -7.74 -7.63
C ASP A 399 6.52 -6.93 -6.39
N TRP A 400 7.52 -6.07 -6.52
CA TRP A 400 8.01 -5.18 -5.49
C TRP A 400 7.51 -3.72 -5.67
N ARG A 401 6.65 -3.46 -6.68
CA ARG A 401 5.99 -2.16 -6.87
C ARG A 401 5.11 -1.82 -5.67
N SER A 402 5.04 -0.54 -5.31
CA SER A 402 4.21 -0.02 -4.22
C SER A 402 3.94 1.47 -4.42
N TRP A 403 2.86 1.96 -3.84
CA TRP A 403 2.51 3.38 -3.85
C TRP A 403 3.43 4.16 -2.90
N THR A 404 4.41 4.89 -3.45
CA THR A 404 5.54 5.46 -2.71
C THR A 404 5.25 6.78 -2.02
N THR A 405 4.19 7.50 -2.41
CA THR A 405 3.80 8.78 -1.80
C THR A 405 2.96 8.64 -0.53
N LEU A 406 2.59 7.43 -0.13
CA LEU A 406 1.91 7.18 1.13
C LEU A 406 2.75 7.59 2.35
N PRO A 407 2.12 8.04 3.45
CA PRO A 407 2.83 8.43 4.67
C PRO A 407 3.39 7.22 5.43
N LYS A 408 4.39 7.46 6.28
CA LYS A 408 4.83 6.50 7.29
C LYS A 408 3.81 6.36 8.40
N GLN A 409 3.30 7.50 8.88
CA GLN A 409 2.29 7.54 9.92
C GLN A 409 1.24 8.61 9.63
N ILE A 410 0.02 8.35 10.08
CA ILE A 410 -1.01 9.35 10.28
C ILE A 410 -1.19 9.47 11.78
N GLN A 411 -1.00 10.69 12.29
CA GLN A 411 -1.19 11.06 13.68
C GLN A 411 -2.37 12.01 13.78
N PHE A 412 -2.91 12.21 14.98
CA PHE A 412 -3.96 13.20 15.16
C PHE A 412 -3.94 13.80 16.57
N CYS A 413 -4.57 14.96 16.69
CA CYS A 413 -5.00 15.51 17.96
C CYS A 413 -6.36 16.20 17.80
N LYS A 414 -7.04 16.42 18.93
CA LYS A 414 -8.30 17.10 19.03
C LYS A 414 -8.12 18.24 20.04
N ILE A 415 -8.51 19.45 19.66
CA ILE A 415 -8.38 20.63 20.49
C ILE A 415 -9.65 21.47 20.45
N PRO A 416 -10.00 22.23 21.51
CA PRO A 416 -10.96 23.32 21.41
C PRO A 416 -10.49 24.34 20.37
N SER A 417 -11.39 24.78 19.49
CA SER A 417 -11.07 25.83 18.52
C SER A 417 -10.86 27.16 19.24
N PRO A 418 -9.72 27.87 19.01
CA PRO A 418 -9.49 29.17 19.65
C PRO A 418 -10.48 30.23 19.19
N ALA A 419 -10.80 31.16 20.07
CA ALA A 419 -11.67 32.33 19.76
C ALA A 419 -11.02 33.22 18.66
N SER A 420 -9.68 33.31 18.63
CA SER A 420 -8.92 33.99 17.57
C SER A 420 -8.99 33.29 16.24
N ARG A 421 -9.35 32.00 16.23
CA ARG A 421 -9.28 31.08 15.09
C ARG A 421 -7.87 30.89 14.52
N GLU A 422 -6.85 31.25 15.25
CA GLU A 422 -5.45 31.10 14.84
C GLU A 422 -4.82 29.93 15.57
N LEU A 423 -4.18 29.04 14.81
CA LEU A 423 -3.38 27.93 15.30
C LEU A 423 -1.96 28.03 14.75
N THR A 424 -0.99 27.71 15.59
CA THR A 424 0.40 27.52 15.12
C THR A 424 0.79 26.07 15.30
N LEU A 425 1.34 25.49 14.24
CA LEU A 425 1.87 24.14 14.20
C LEU A 425 3.39 24.19 14.21
N ARG A 426 4.03 23.27 14.92
CA ARG A 426 5.49 23.11 14.92
C ARG A 426 5.88 21.64 14.87
N GLY A 427 6.81 21.28 13.99
CA GLY A 427 7.42 19.96 14.01
C GLY A 427 8.31 19.80 15.24
N VAL A 428 8.07 18.76 16.04
CA VAL A 428 8.86 18.49 17.25
C VAL A 428 10.35 18.35 16.89
N GLY A 429 11.21 19.05 17.65
CA GLY A 429 12.66 19.04 17.43
C GLY A 429 13.14 19.78 16.18
N THR A 430 12.27 20.57 15.52
CA THR A 430 12.61 21.31 14.29
C THR A 430 12.25 22.78 14.38
N LYS A 431 12.68 23.55 13.37
CA LYS A 431 12.25 24.94 13.16
C LYS A 431 11.03 25.05 12.23
N LEU A 432 10.51 23.92 11.73
CA LEU A 432 9.37 23.90 10.81
C LEU A 432 8.10 24.38 11.54
N ARG A 433 7.49 25.40 11.00
CA ARG A 433 6.26 26.03 11.54
C ARG A 433 5.29 26.30 10.42
N GLU A 434 4.00 26.24 10.75
CA GLU A 434 2.89 26.62 9.89
C GLU A 434 1.82 27.32 10.74
N SER A 435 1.21 28.38 10.21
CA SER A 435 0.12 29.10 10.85
C SER A 435 -1.16 28.90 10.07
N ILE A 436 -2.25 28.61 10.76
CA ILE A 436 -3.54 28.27 10.16
C ILE A 436 -4.60 29.18 10.73
N ILE A 437 -5.45 29.71 9.84
CA ILE A 437 -6.67 30.41 10.22
C ILE A 437 -7.85 29.47 10.01
N LEU A 438 -8.57 29.17 11.10
CA LEU A 438 -9.73 28.28 11.10
C LEU A 438 -10.95 28.95 10.47
N LYS A 439 -11.75 28.16 9.78
CA LYS A 439 -13.09 28.58 9.35
C LYS A 439 -14.03 28.70 10.55
N PRO A 440 -14.98 29.67 10.57
CA PRO A 440 -16.01 29.71 11.59
C PRO A 440 -16.87 28.46 11.51
N ALA A 441 -16.82 27.60 12.54
CA ALA A 441 -17.55 26.33 12.55
C ALA A 441 -17.55 25.70 13.94
N THR A 442 -18.51 24.82 14.18
CA THR A 442 -18.55 23.98 15.38
C THR A 442 -17.49 22.87 15.29
N ILE A 443 -17.30 22.26 14.12
CA ILE A 443 -16.30 21.21 13.90
C ILE A 443 -15.47 21.51 12.65
N ASN A 444 -14.18 21.75 12.87
CA ASN A 444 -13.17 21.87 11.82
C ASN A 444 -12.36 20.59 11.70
N LEU A 445 -11.96 20.22 10.48
CA LEU A 445 -10.98 19.18 10.20
C LEU A 445 -9.86 19.75 9.35
N ILE A 446 -8.62 19.50 9.78
CA ILE A 446 -7.40 19.92 9.08
C ILE A 446 -6.55 18.68 8.82
N TRP A 447 -6.03 18.59 7.60
CA TRP A 447 -5.13 17.53 7.18
C TRP A 447 -3.81 18.11 6.71
N ILE A 448 -2.71 17.67 7.34
CA ILE A 448 -1.38 18.24 7.17
C ILE A 448 -0.45 17.15 6.68
N ARG A 449 0.52 17.51 5.84
CA ARG A 449 1.54 16.58 5.31
C ARG A 449 2.95 17.14 5.51
N SER A 450 3.88 16.26 5.93
CA SER A 450 5.32 16.44 5.83
C SER A 450 5.95 15.14 5.33
N ILE A 451 6.77 15.23 4.27
CA ILE A 451 7.36 14.04 3.61
C ILE A 451 8.57 13.51 4.38
N SER A 452 9.29 14.41 5.05
CA SER A 452 10.50 14.10 5.83
C SER A 452 10.65 15.09 6.98
N ALA A 453 11.61 14.86 7.86
CA ALA A 453 11.94 15.79 8.94
C ALA A 453 12.44 17.17 8.46
N GLN A 454 12.81 17.30 7.18
CA GLN A 454 13.34 18.52 6.59
C GLN A 454 12.36 19.24 5.65
N THR A 455 11.32 18.54 5.19
CA THR A 455 10.34 19.17 4.28
C THR A 455 9.34 20.02 5.05
N PRO A 456 8.88 21.15 4.47
CA PRO A 456 7.89 22.02 5.10
C PRO A 456 6.61 21.28 5.49
N LEU A 457 5.96 21.78 6.53
CA LEU A 457 4.58 21.41 6.84
C LEU A 457 3.66 21.98 5.77
N ARG A 458 2.74 21.17 5.26
CA ARG A 458 1.78 21.62 4.25
C ARG A 458 0.36 21.30 4.68
N VAL A 459 -0.47 22.31 4.77
CA VAL A 459 -1.92 22.12 4.95
C VAL A 459 -2.50 21.66 3.62
N VAL A 460 -2.99 20.42 3.60
CA VAL A 460 -3.51 19.79 2.38
C VAL A 460 -5.01 19.96 2.28
N ASN A 461 -5.73 19.73 3.39
CA ASN A 461 -7.17 19.92 3.45
C ASN A 461 -7.55 20.74 4.68
N GLN A 462 -8.52 21.63 4.52
CA GLN A 462 -9.18 22.36 5.61
C GLN A 462 -10.64 22.55 5.27
N PHE A 463 -11.50 21.82 5.95
CA PHE A 463 -12.94 21.87 5.72
C PHE A 463 -13.74 21.82 7.03
N VAL A 464 -15.00 22.17 6.91
CA VAL A 464 -15.96 22.16 8.02
C VAL A 464 -16.78 20.88 7.94
N LEU A 465 -16.80 20.10 9.02
CA LEU A 465 -17.70 18.95 9.18
C LEU A 465 -19.05 19.35 9.74
N LYS A 466 -19.07 20.40 10.60
CA LYS A 466 -20.29 20.95 11.16
C LYS A 466 -20.16 22.45 11.27
N PRO A 467 -21.03 23.22 10.59
CA PRO A 467 -21.07 24.69 10.69
C PRO A 467 -21.24 25.24 12.10
#